data_42050f638c2393a1a9cd0882cc53420b
#
_entry.id   42050f638c2393a1a9cd0882cc53420b
#
_cell.length_a   1.000
_cell.length_b   1.000
_cell.length_c   1.000
_cell.angle_alpha   90.00
_cell.angle_beta   90.00
_cell.angle_gamma   90.00
#
_symmetry.space_group_name_H-M   'P 1'
#
loop_
_entity.id
_entity.type
_entity.pdbx_description
1 polymer ?
#
loop_
_entity_poly.entity_id
_entity_poly.type
_entity_poly.pdbx_seq_one_letter_code
_entity_poly.pdbx_strand_id
1 'polypeptide(L)'
;MTKYLWILSHALILATLLATSHAVLKWVSVQAHDNYVNMLLGQWKAVFAALALYGFIFFYYIVVLRSSPVSILYPVYTGLSVLFVLLVGRFVFSEPLSTAQVLGAGCILAGIILMGSGR
;
A
#
# COMPACT_ATOMS: atom_id res chain seq x y z
N MET A 1 -0.25 -19.01 -15.35
CA MET A 1 -1.39 -18.59 -14.48
C MET A 1 -1.16 -18.90 -13.02
N THR A 2 -0.81 -20.14 -12.66
CA THR A 2 -0.59 -20.51 -11.26
C THR A 2 0.49 -19.64 -10.59
N LYS A 3 1.59 -19.40 -11.30
CA LYS A 3 2.67 -18.58 -10.76
C LYS A 3 2.23 -17.13 -10.55
N TYR A 4 1.44 -16.58 -11.48
CA TYR A 4 0.93 -15.23 -11.32
C TYR A 4 -0.04 -15.13 -10.14
N LEU A 5 -0.88 -16.14 -9.95
CA LEU A 5 -1.80 -16.18 -8.80
C LEU A 5 -1.03 -16.23 -7.48
N TRP A 6 0.09 -16.95 -7.45
CA TRP A 6 0.96 -16.98 -6.27
C TRP A 6 1.56 -15.59 -6.00
N ILE A 7 2.06 -14.94 -7.07
CA ILE A 7 2.60 -13.58 -6.96
C ILE A 7 1.50 -12.61 -6.51
N LEU A 8 0.31 -12.74 -7.09
CA LEU A 8 -0.82 -11.87 -6.76
C LEU A 8 -1.23 -12.01 -5.31
N SER A 9 -1.25 -13.24 -4.77
CA SER A 9 -1.61 -13.45 -3.37
C SER A 9 -0.63 -12.79 -2.42
N HIS A 10 0.67 -12.91 -2.68
CA HIS A 10 1.68 -12.24 -1.86
C HIS A 10 1.63 -10.73 -2.04
N ALA A 11 1.37 -10.25 -3.25
CA ALA A 11 1.21 -8.83 -3.53
C ALA A 11 0.01 -8.26 -2.77
N LEU A 12 -1.09 -9.01 -2.67
CA LEU A 12 -2.26 -8.58 -1.90
C LEU A 12 -1.93 -8.43 -0.42
N ILE A 13 -1.19 -9.38 0.14
CA ILE A 13 -0.77 -9.30 1.54
C ILE A 13 0.11 -8.06 1.75
N LEU A 14 1.12 -7.88 0.90
CA LEU A 14 2.01 -6.73 0.98
C LEU A 14 1.25 -5.41 0.82
N ALA A 15 0.32 -5.36 -0.11
CA ALA A 15 -0.48 -4.16 -0.37
C ALA A 15 -1.36 -3.81 0.82
N THR A 16 -1.97 -4.82 1.46
CA THR A 16 -2.79 -4.62 2.65
C THR A 16 -1.95 -4.06 3.80
N LEU A 17 -0.77 -4.63 4.01
CA LEU A 17 0.14 -4.16 5.05
C LEU A 17 0.59 -2.73 4.78
N LEU A 18 0.91 -2.42 3.55
CA LEU A 18 1.34 -1.06 3.18
C LEU A 18 0.20 -0.06 3.34
N ALA A 19 -1.02 -0.42 2.91
CA ALA A 19 -2.18 0.45 3.07
C ALA A 19 -2.47 0.70 4.55
N THR A 20 -2.31 -0.32 5.41
CA THR A 20 -2.46 -0.16 6.85
C THR A 20 -1.42 0.83 7.39
N SER A 21 -0.16 0.73 6.94
CA SER A 21 0.88 1.68 7.34
C SER A 21 0.51 3.09 6.93
N HIS A 22 0.03 3.29 5.71
CA HIS A 22 -0.42 4.60 5.24
C HIS A 22 -1.58 5.13 6.07
N ALA A 23 -2.53 4.27 6.45
CA ALA A 23 -3.65 4.67 7.30
C ALA A 23 -3.15 5.18 8.67
N VAL A 24 -2.20 4.46 9.26
CA VAL A 24 -1.61 4.88 10.55
C VAL A 24 -0.89 6.21 10.40
N LEU A 25 -0.10 6.37 9.32
CA LEU A 25 0.63 7.63 9.08
C LEU A 25 -0.33 8.79 8.86
N LYS A 26 -1.40 8.58 8.11
CA LYS A 26 -2.40 9.63 7.90
C LYS A 26 -3.08 10.02 9.20
N TRP A 27 -3.42 9.01 10.01
CA TRP A 27 -4.03 9.27 11.31
C TRP A 27 -3.12 10.12 12.20
N VAL A 28 -1.82 9.79 12.24
CA VAL A 28 -0.85 10.59 12.99
C VAL A 28 -0.79 12.01 12.45
N SER A 29 -0.78 12.16 11.13
CA SER A 29 -0.60 13.46 10.48
C SER A 29 -1.75 14.44 10.72
N VAL A 30 -2.96 13.92 10.99
CA VAL A 30 -4.14 14.78 11.22
C VAL A 30 -4.36 15.09 12.69
N GLN A 31 -3.52 14.58 13.60
CA GLN A 31 -3.61 14.95 15.02
C GLN A 31 -3.16 16.40 15.21
N ALA A 32 -3.87 17.12 16.08
CA ALA A 32 -3.57 18.54 16.34
C ALA A 32 -2.37 18.66 17.26
N HIS A 33 -1.29 19.23 16.78
CA HIS A 33 -0.07 19.48 17.56
C HIS A 33 0.55 20.81 17.12
N ASP A 34 1.31 21.43 18.03
CA ASP A 34 1.90 22.73 17.81
C ASP A 34 2.99 22.69 16.74
N ASN A 35 3.76 21.59 16.67
CA ASN A 35 4.81 21.44 15.69
C ASN A 35 5.04 19.96 15.35
N TYR A 36 5.90 19.71 14.39
CA TYR A 36 6.15 18.33 13.92
C TYR A 36 6.80 17.46 14.98
N VAL A 37 7.69 18.02 15.79
CA VAL A 37 8.37 17.27 16.84
C VAL A 37 7.35 16.80 17.89
N ASN A 38 6.46 17.70 18.32
CA ASN A 38 5.42 17.36 19.29
C ASN A 38 4.46 16.32 18.72
N MET A 39 4.14 16.42 17.42
CA MET A 39 3.29 15.44 16.76
C MET A 39 3.93 14.04 16.81
N LEU A 40 5.20 13.95 16.45
CA LEU A 40 5.91 12.67 16.43
C LEU A 40 6.08 12.11 17.84
N LEU A 41 6.45 12.94 18.81
CA LEU A 41 6.64 12.49 20.20
C LEU A 41 5.32 12.11 20.86
N GLY A 42 4.25 12.87 20.57
CA GLY A 42 2.93 12.58 21.14
C GLY A 42 2.32 11.30 20.59
N GLN A 43 2.68 10.93 19.37
CA GLN A 43 2.17 9.72 18.69
C GLN A 43 3.28 8.71 18.45
N TRP A 44 4.28 8.67 19.33
CA TRP A 44 5.46 7.83 19.09
C TRP A 44 5.11 6.34 18.94
N LYS A 45 4.07 5.87 19.65
CA LYS A 45 3.65 4.46 19.54
C LYS A 45 3.11 4.15 18.14
N ALA A 46 2.29 5.05 17.60
CA ALA A 46 1.76 4.87 16.24
C ALA A 46 2.85 4.98 15.20
N VAL A 47 3.77 5.93 15.37
CA VAL A 47 4.91 6.08 14.46
C VAL A 47 5.80 4.84 14.49
N PHE A 48 6.07 4.33 15.69
CA PHE A 48 6.87 3.11 15.85
C PHE A 48 6.16 1.91 15.22
N ALA A 49 4.83 1.80 15.40
CA ALA A 49 4.06 0.72 14.78
C ALA A 49 4.14 0.78 13.25
N ALA A 50 4.04 1.97 12.67
CA ALA A 50 4.17 2.14 11.23
C ALA A 50 5.56 1.76 10.75
N LEU A 51 6.60 2.16 11.46
CA LEU A 51 7.98 1.77 11.14
C LEU A 51 8.16 0.26 11.22
N ALA A 52 7.59 -0.37 12.23
CA ALA A 52 7.67 -1.83 12.37
C ALA A 52 6.98 -2.53 11.20
N LEU A 53 5.82 -2.01 10.76
CA LEU A 53 5.13 -2.54 9.59
C LEU A 53 5.97 -2.39 8.32
N TYR A 54 6.59 -1.22 8.12
CA TYR A 54 7.47 -1.01 6.96
C TYR A 54 8.66 -1.97 6.99
N GLY A 55 9.25 -2.18 8.17
CA GLY A 55 10.35 -3.13 8.32
C GLY A 55 9.92 -4.55 8.00
N PHE A 56 8.74 -4.96 8.48
CA PHE A 56 8.17 -6.27 8.18
C PHE A 56 7.92 -6.43 6.68
N ILE A 57 7.34 -5.40 6.05
CA ILE A 57 7.09 -5.39 4.61
C ILE A 57 8.39 -5.54 3.85
N PHE A 58 9.44 -4.83 4.28
CA PHE A 58 10.75 -4.87 3.64
C PHE A 58 11.30 -6.30 3.63
N PHE A 59 11.30 -6.97 4.77
CA PHE A 59 11.82 -8.34 4.85
C PHE A 59 10.94 -9.34 4.13
N TYR A 60 9.61 -9.19 4.24
CA TYR A 60 8.67 -10.04 3.51
C TYR A 60 8.88 -9.91 2.01
N TYR A 61 9.08 -8.68 1.53
CA TYR A 61 9.31 -8.40 0.13
C TYR A 61 10.57 -9.08 -0.39
N ILE A 62 11.65 -9.05 0.40
CA ILE A 62 12.89 -9.74 0.04
C ILE A 62 12.64 -11.24 -0.13
N VAL A 63 11.89 -11.84 0.78
CA VAL A 63 11.60 -13.28 0.72
C VAL A 63 10.81 -13.63 -0.53
N VAL A 64 9.80 -12.83 -0.85
CA VAL A 64 8.97 -13.07 -2.04
C VAL A 64 9.77 -12.83 -3.32
N LEU A 65 10.67 -11.85 -3.33
CA LEU A 65 11.52 -11.56 -4.49
C LEU A 65 12.41 -12.74 -4.87
N ARG A 66 12.74 -13.58 -3.91
CA ARG A 66 13.60 -14.74 -4.17
C ARG A 66 13.01 -15.65 -5.25
N SER A 67 11.69 -15.75 -5.33
CA SER A 67 11.00 -16.64 -6.26
C SER A 67 10.09 -15.91 -7.24
N SER A 68 10.20 -14.59 -7.33
CA SER A 68 9.35 -13.78 -8.22
C SER A 68 10.18 -12.75 -8.96
N PRO A 69 9.91 -12.51 -10.25
CA PRO A 69 10.60 -11.42 -10.96
C PRO A 69 10.14 -10.06 -10.42
N VAL A 70 11.09 -9.17 -10.18
CA VAL A 70 10.79 -7.83 -9.66
C VAL A 70 9.94 -7.03 -10.65
N SER A 71 10.10 -7.30 -11.94
CA SER A 71 9.34 -6.60 -12.99
C SER A 71 7.85 -6.88 -12.95
N ILE A 72 7.43 -7.94 -12.27
CA ILE A 72 6.02 -8.28 -12.08
C ILE A 72 5.58 -7.98 -10.65
N LEU A 73 6.35 -8.41 -9.67
CA LEU A 73 5.98 -8.27 -8.26
C LEU A 73 5.83 -6.81 -7.87
N TYR A 74 6.81 -5.97 -8.21
CA TYR A 74 6.78 -4.59 -7.77
C TYR A 74 5.61 -3.79 -8.36
N PRO A 75 5.36 -3.81 -9.68
CA PRO A 75 4.20 -3.08 -10.22
C PRO A 75 2.87 -3.59 -9.70
N VAL A 76 2.70 -4.90 -9.54
CA VAL A 76 1.46 -5.47 -9.02
C VAL A 76 1.26 -5.07 -7.57
N TYR A 77 2.28 -5.23 -6.74
CA TYR A 77 2.22 -4.88 -5.33
C TYR A 77 1.96 -3.38 -5.14
N THR A 78 2.70 -2.52 -5.83
CA THR A 78 2.51 -1.08 -5.69
C THR A 78 1.19 -0.61 -6.27
N GLY A 79 0.75 -1.18 -7.39
CA GLY A 79 -0.55 -0.87 -7.98
C GLY A 79 -1.69 -1.23 -7.04
N LEU A 80 -1.65 -2.41 -6.45
CA LEU A 80 -2.66 -2.82 -5.46
C LEU A 80 -2.61 -1.93 -4.22
N SER A 81 -1.40 -1.52 -3.79
CA SER A 81 -1.26 -0.61 -2.66
C SER A 81 -1.94 0.73 -2.94
N VAL A 82 -1.76 1.27 -4.14
CA VAL A 82 -2.40 2.52 -4.55
C VAL A 82 -3.91 2.38 -4.48
N LEU A 83 -4.46 1.29 -5.01
CA LEU A 83 -5.90 1.05 -4.97
C LEU A 83 -6.42 0.96 -3.53
N PHE A 84 -5.72 0.24 -2.68
CA PHE A 84 -6.12 0.08 -1.28
C PHE A 84 -6.03 1.41 -0.52
N VAL A 85 -4.99 2.22 -0.78
CA VAL A 85 -4.84 3.53 -0.16
C VAL A 85 -5.97 4.48 -0.59
N LEU A 86 -6.37 4.41 -1.87
CA LEU A 86 -7.52 5.17 -2.34
C LEU A 86 -8.79 4.79 -1.57
N LEU A 87 -9.02 3.50 -1.36
CA LEU A 87 -10.18 3.02 -0.61
C LEU A 87 -10.11 3.49 0.85
N VAL A 88 -8.94 3.42 1.48
CA VAL A 88 -8.75 3.91 2.84
C VAL A 88 -9.04 5.41 2.91
N GLY A 89 -8.51 6.19 1.99
CA GLY A 89 -8.75 7.63 1.95
C GLY A 89 -10.23 7.95 1.84
N ARG A 90 -10.94 7.24 0.96
CA ARG A 90 -12.36 7.50 0.73
C ARG A 90 -13.24 7.07 1.90
N PHE A 91 -12.99 5.87 2.45
CA PHE A 91 -13.93 5.28 3.41
C PHE A 91 -13.54 5.51 4.86
N VAL A 92 -12.26 5.59 5.17
CA VAL A 92 -11.79 5.82 6.55
C VAL A 92 -11.67 7.31 6.84
N PHE A 93 -11.10 8.08 5.92
CA PHE A 93 -10.84 9.50 6.12
C PHE A 93 -11.84 10.40 5.39
N SER A 94 -12.82 9.81 4.71
CA SER A 94 -13.90 10.54 4.02
C SER A 94 -13.37 11.56 3.02
N GLU A 95 -12.26 11.26 2.38
CA GLU A 95 -11.69 12.14 1.36
C GLU A 95 -12.49 12.01 0.07
N PRO A 96 -12.76 13.13 -0.62
CA PRO A 96 -13.48 13.06 -1.89
C PRO A 96 -12.57 12.51 -2.99
N LEU A 97 -13.15 11.67 -3.85
CA LEU A 97 -12.45 11.15 -5.02
C LEU A 97 -12.96 11.86 -6.27
N SER A 98 -12.06 12.41 -7.06
CA SER A 98 -12.41 13.03 -8.34
C SER A 98 -12.64 11.95 -9.40
N THR A 99 -13.34 12.34 -10.47
CA THR A 99 -13.52 11.45 -11.62
C THR A 99 -12.18 11.00 -12.18
N ALA A 100 -11.19 11.91 -12.24
CA ALA A 100 -9.85 11.60 -12.73
C ALA A 100 -9.18 10.52 -11.86
N GLN A 101 -9.34 10.60 -10.54
CA GLN A 101 -8.77 9.60 -9.64
C GLN A 101 -9.40 8.23 -9.85
N VAL A 102 -10.73 8.18 -10.04
CA VAL A 102 -11.43 6.92 -10.29
C VAL A 102 -10.98 6.31 -11.61
N LEU A 103 -10.87 7.14 -12.65
CA LEU A 103 -10.40 6.66 -13.95
C LEU A 103 -8.95 6.16 -13.87
N GLY A 104 -8.09 6.88 -13.15
CA GLY A 104 -6.71 6.46 -12.94
C GLY A 104 -6.63 5.13 -12.21
N ALA A 105 -7.47 4.95 -11.17
CA ALA A 105 -7.53 3.68 -10.45
C ALA A 105 -7.94 2.53 -11.36
N GLY A 106 -8.90 2.78 -12.25
CA GLY A 106 -9.29 1.80 -13.25
C GLY A 106 -8.15 1.44 -14.20
N CYS A 107 -7.35 2.42 -14.61
CA CYS A 107 -6.17 2.17 -15.44
C CYS A 107 -5.13 1.32 -14.72
N ILE A 108 -4.91 1.57 -13.44
CA ILE A 108 -3.98 0.77 -12.63
C ILE A 108 -4.46 -0.69 -12.57
N LEU A 109 -5.74 -0.88 -12.30
CA LEU A 109 -6.32 -2.22 -12.24
C LEU A 109 -6.20 -2.93 -13.59
N ALA A 110 -6.49 -2.24 -14.68
CA ALA A 110 -6.33 -2.79 -16.02
C ALA A 110 -4.88 -3.21 -16.28
N GLY A 111 -3.92 -2.38 -15.85
CA GLY A 111 -2.51 -2.69 -15.99
C GLY A 111 -2.11 -3.97 -15.25
N ILE A 112 -2.62 -4.14 -14.03
CA ILE A 112 -2.36 -5.35 -13.24
C ILE A 112 -2.89 -6.59 -13.96
N ILE A 113 -4.10 -6.49 -14.49
CA ILE A 113 -4.73 -7.59 -15.22
C ILE A 113 -3.91 -7.94 -16.48
N LEU A 114 -3.48 -6.91 -17.21
CA LEU A 114 -2.67 -7.11 -18.43
C LEU A 114 -1.34 -7.80 -18.12
N MET A 115 -0.71 -7.45 -17.01
CA MET A 115 0.55 -8.07 -16.61
C MET A 115 0.38 -9.56 -16.34
N GLY A 116 -0.77 -9.95 -15.81
CA GLY A 116 -1.07 -11.35 -15.58
C GLY A 116 -1.44 -12.11 -16.84
N SER A 117 -2.11 -11.44 -17.78
CA SER A 117 -2.60 -12.11 -18.98
C SER A 117 -1.50 -12.47 -19.97
N GLY A 118 -0.34 -11.81 -19.89
CA GLY A 118 0.81 -12.11 -20.75
C GLY A 118 1.66 -13.27 -20.25
N ARG A 119 1.22 -13.97 -19.22
CA ARG A 119 1.98 -15.04 -18.57
C ARG A 119 1.20 -16.38 -18.57
#